data_b7c5f320403fce764a2d90f3f60c26ec
#
_entry.id   b7c5f320403fce764a2d90f3f60c26ec
#
_cell.length_a   1.000
_cell.length_b   1.000
_cell.length_c   1.000
_cell.angle_alpha   90.00
_cell.angle_beta   90.00
_cell.angle_gamma   90.00
#
_symmetry.space_group_name_H-M   'P 1'
#
loop_
_entity.id
_entity.type
_entity.pdbx_description
1 polymer ?
#
loop_
_entity_poly.entity_id
_entity_poly.type
_entity_poly.pdbx_seq_one_letter_code
_entity_poly.pdbx_strand_id
1 'polypeptide(L)'
;GYVLLKFFMQIDRKDQEKRMGILLESKDTRWRVNEYDLWQNDHYKKCRKVFDQYMQDTNTSSAPWYIVDASDRKWAELQVLETMISNIEVAMENSKHAVPILQNVFPLVEMPKLSEIPLDGKEVGDEEYKAELKELQAKLGSLHNRLYRKRVPVIITYEGWDAAGKGGNIKRITEALDPRGFEVHPIASPEPHEKARHYLWRFWTRLPKDGHIAIFDRTWYEIGRAHV
;
A
#
# COMPACT_ATOMS: atom_id res chain seq x y z
N GLY A 1 -5.25 -14.70 13.16
CA GLY A 1 -4.11 -14.11 12.47
C GLY A 1 -4.47 -12.78 11.80
N TYR A 2 -3.50 -12.05 11.30
CA TYR A 2 -3.70 -10.81 10.55
C TYR A 2 -3.84 -11.10 9.05
N VAL A 3 -4.65 -10.29 8.35
CA VAL A 3 -4.58 -10.19 6.90
C VAL A 3 -3.59 -9.06 6.57
N LEU A 4 -2.50 -9.39 5.90
CA LEU A 4 -1.49 -8.43 5.49
C LEU A 4 -1.54 -8.27 3.96
N LEU A 5 -1.90 -7.07 3.50
CA LEU A 5 -1.93 -6.69 2.09
C LEU A 5 -0.82 -5.67 1.82
N LYS A 6 0.07 -6.00 0.89
CA LYS A 6 1.21 -5.15 0.52
C LYS A 6 1.07 -4.68 -0.91
N PHE A 7 0.95 -3.37 -1.11
CA PHE A 7 0.84 -2.75 -2.43
C PHE A 7 2.09 -1.97 -2.80
N PHE A 8 2.61 -2.19 -4.00
CA PHE A 8 3.64 -1.38 -4.60
C PHE A 8 3.06 -0.61 -5.79
N MET A 9 3.04 0.73 -5.67
CA MET A 9 2.50 1.62 -6.70
C MET A 9 3.60 1.94 -7.72
N GLN A 10 3.53 1.31 -8.88
CA GLN A 10 4.54 1.41 -9.94
C GLN A 10 4.15 2.50 -10.96
N ILE A 11 5.08 3.42 -11.22
CA ILE A 11 5.04 4.37 -12.34
C ILE A 11 6.42 4.43 -12.99
N ASP A 12 6.50 4.92 -14.22
CA ASP A 12 7.78 5.13 -14.88
C ASP A 12 8.48 6.42 -14.41
N ARG A 13 9.75 6.58 -14.82
CA ARG A 13 10.56 7.76 -14.46
C ARG A 13 9.96 9.07 -14.99
N LYS A 14 9.44 9.07 -16.21
CA LYS A 14 8.90 10.28 -16.86
C LYS A 14 7.61 10.73 -16.19
N ASP A 15 6.74 9.77 -15.87
CA ASP A 15 5.50 10.05 -15.14
C ASP A 15 5.79 10.56 -13.74
N GLN A 16 6.77 9.99 -13.05
CA GLN A 16 7.20 10.48 -11.74
C GLN A 16 7.68 11.93 -11.84
N GLU A 17 8.59 12.22 -12.77
CA GLU A 17 9.14 13.56 -13.01
C GLU A 17 8.02 14.57 -13.31
N LYS A 18 7.12 14.23 -14.24
CA LYS A 18 5.96 15.06 -14.60
C LYS A 18 5.07 15.36 -13.38
N ARG A 19 4.76 14.34 -12.59
CA ARG A 19 3.88 14.50 -11.41
C ARG A 19 4.53 15.32 -10.31
N MET A 20 5.83 15.14 -10.07
CA MET A 20 6.58 15.98 -9.14
C MET A 20 6.66 17.43 -9.62
N GLY A 21 6.87 17.66 -10.94
CA GLY A 21 6.84 19.00 -11.54
C GLY A 21 5.55 19.74 -11.22
N ILE A 22 4.40 19.10 -11.44
CA ILE A 22 3.07 19.68 -11.13
C ILE A 22 2.95 20.03 -9.63
N LEU A 23 3.47 19.17 -8.75
CA LEU A 23 3.42 19.44 -7.30
C LEU A 23 4.32 20.62 -6.91
N LEU A 24 5.45 20.82 -7.58
CA LEU A 24 6.40 21.90 -7.31
C LEU A 24 5.89 23.28 -7.78
N GLU A 25 5.04 23.34 -8.79
CA GLU A 25 4.46 24.56 -9.33
C GLU A 25 3.57 25.31 -8.31
N SER A 26 2.83 24.57 -7.50
CA SER A 26 1.89 25.14 -6.52
C SER A 26 2.54 25.35 -5.14
N LYS A 27 2.29 26.52 -4.54
CA LYS A 27 2.71 26.80 -3.14
C LYS A 27 2.10 25.83 -2.12
N ASP A 28 0.91 25.34 -2.40
CA ASP A 28 0.16 24.46 -1.49
C ASP A 28 0.62 23.01 -1.55
N THR A 29 1.33 22.61 -2.59
CA THR A 29 1.74 21.21 -2.81
C THR A 29 3.24 20.99 -2.88
N ARG A 30 4.06 22.04 -3.09
CA ARG A 30 5.51 21.90 -3.26
C ARG A 30 6.23 21.23 -2.07
N TRP A 31 5.70 21.37 -0.88
CA TRP A 31 6.22 20.74 0.33
C TRP A 31 6.16 19.20 0.30
N ARG A 32 5.40 18.62 -0.65
CA ARG A 32 5.28 17.17 -0.83
C ARG A 32 6.44 16.57 -1.61
N VAL A 33 7.27 17.41 -2.21
CA VAL A 33 8.46 16.97 -2.98
C VAL A 33 9.69 17.51 -2.28
N ASN A 34 10.57 16.64 -1.85
CA ASN A 34 11.82 16.97 -1.18
C ASN A 34 13.04 16.56 -2.02
N GLU A 35 14.24 16.88 -1.54
CA GLU A 35 15.49 16.57 -2.24
C GLU A 35 15.70 15.07 -2.49
N TYR A 36 15.24 14.22 -1.57
CA TYR A 36 15.35 12.77 -1.73
C TYR A 36 14.43 12.24 -2.83
N ASP A 37 13.25 12.80 -3.00
CA ASP A 37 12.32 12.43 -4.07
C ASP A 37 12.92 12.75 -5.45
N LEU A 38 13.57 13.90 -5.57
CA LEU A 38 14.30 14.31 -6.79
C LEU A 38 15.49 13.38 -7.03
N TRP A 39 16.28 13.10 -5.98
CA TRP A 39 17.40 12.15 -6.08
C TRP A 39 16.93 10.76 -6.51
N GLN A 40 15.82 10.28 -6.01
CA GLN A 40 15.24 8.98 -6.35
C GLN A 40 14.87 8.92 -7.85
N ASN A 41 14.32 10.00 -8.41
CA ASN A 41 14.02 10.08 -9.84
C ASN A 41 15.31 10.07 -10.68
N ASP A 42 16.32 10.82 -10.28
CA ASP A 42 17.62 10.83 -10.98
C ASP A 42 18.30 9.45 -10.94
N HIS A 43 18.13 8.71 -9.86
CA HIS A 43 18.69 7.38 -9.66
C HIS A 43 17.66 6.24 -9.86
N TYR A 44 16.58 6.50 -10.61
CA TYR A 44 15.44 5.60 -10.80
C TYR A 44 15.83 4.14 -11.07
N LYS A 45 16.77 3.88 -12.00
CA LYS A 45 17.22 2.51 -12.32
C LYS A 45 17.88 1.81 -11.14
N LYS A 46 18.62 2.55 -10.30
CA LYS A 46 19.27 2.01 -9.10
C LYS A 46 18.22 1.71 -8.03
N CYS A 47 17.31 2.65 -7.79
CA CYS A 47 16.23 2.47 -6.83
C CYS A 47 15.32 1.29 -7.21
N ARG A 48 14.98 1.16 -8.51
CA ARG A 48 14.17 0.04 -8.99
C ARG A 48 14.81 -1.31 -8.69
N LYS A 49 16.14 -1.47 -8.89
CA LYS A 49 16.82 -2.72 -8.55
C LYS A 49 16.73 -3.06 -7.06
N VAL A 50 16.83 -2.04 -6.21
CA VAL A 50 16.68 -2.22 -4.76
C VAL A 50 15.25 -2.62 -4.42
N PHE A 51 14.25 -1.98 -5.03
CA PHE A 51 12.84 -2.34 -4.86
C PHE A 51 12.55 -3.77 -5.31
N ASP A 52 13.04 -4.17 -6.49
CA ASP A 52 12.93 -5.55 -6.98
C ASP A 52 13.49 -6.54 -5.97
N GLN A 53 14.68 -6.27 -5.42
CA GLN A 53 15.34 -7.16 -4.48
C GLN A 53 14.52 -7.31 -3.18
N TYR A 54 14.17 -6.22 -2.51
CA TYR A 54 13.46 -6.35 -1.24
C TYR A 54 12.05 -6.95 -1.39
N MET A 55 11.37 -6.67 -2.51
CA MET A 55 10.08 -7.30 -2.76
C MET A 55 10.24 -8.80 -2.95
N GLN A 56 11.22 -9.26 -3.74
CA GLN A 56 11.51 -10.69 -3.90
C GLN A 56 11.86 -11.35 -2.57
N ASP A 57 12.68 -10.70 -1.76
CA ASP A 57 13.12 -11.23 -0.45
C ASP A 57 11.99 -11.29 0.60
N THR A 58 10.89 -10.59 0.35
CA THR A 58 9.77 -10.48 1.30
C THR A 58 8.42 -10.93 0.72
N ASN A 59 8.39 -11.49 -0.49
CA ASN A 59 7.18 -11.98 -1.13
C ASN A 59 6.83 -13.39 -0.66
N THR A 60 5.88 -13.51 0.24
CA THR A 60 5.46 -14.80 0.79
C THR A 60 4.04 -15.15 0.38
N SER A 61 3.70 -16.45 0.37
CA SER A 61 2.35 -16.92 0.04
C SER A 61 1.28 -16.41 1.00
N SER A 62 1.63 -16.17 2.26
CA SER A 62 0.72 -15.64 3.29
C SER A 62 0.59 -14.11 3.27
N ALA A 63 1.53 -13.42 2.64
CA ALA A 63 1.57 -11.96 2.53
C ALA A 63 2.26 -11.56 1.21
N PRO A 64 1.59 -11.74 0.06
CA PRO A 64 2.15 -11.42 -1.24
C PRO A 64 2.24 -9.91 -1.48
N TRP A 65 3.14 -9.50 -2.37
CA TRP A 65 3.16 -8.17 -2.93
C TRP A 65 2.22 -8.08 -4.14
N TYR A 66 1.44 -7.02 -4.18
CA TYR A 66 0.61 -6.64 -5.33
C TYR A 66 1.25 -5.43 -6.00
N ILE A 67 1.82 -5.62 -7.20
CA ILE A 67 2.37 -4.53 -7.99
C ILE A 67 1.23 -3.94 -8.81
N VAL A 68 0.92 -2.68 -8.57
CA VAL A 68 -0.17 -1.95 -9.22
C VAL A 68 0.40 -0.96 -10.22
N ASP A 69 -0.01 -1.03 -11.49
CA ASP A 69 0.26 0.03 -12.46
C ASP A 69 -0.47 1.30 -12.03
N ALA A 70 0.30 2.31 -11.62
CA ALA A 70 -0.21 3.59 -11.17
C ALA A 70 -0.03 4.71 -12.22
N SER A 71 0.18 4.35 -13.48
CA SER A 71 0.25 5.30 -14.61
C SER A 71 -1.09 6.00 -14.80
N ASP A 72 -2.20 5.29 -14.72
CA ASP A 72 -3.53 5.86 -14.53
C ASP A 72 -3.96 5.76 -13.06
N ARG A 73 -4.35 6.88 -12.47
CA ARG A 73 -4.72 6.93 -11.04
C ARG A 73 -6.04 6.23 -10.75
N LYS A 74 -7.01 6.37 -11.66
CA LYS A 74 -8.36 5.80 -11.49
C LYS A 74 -8.31 4.28 -11.58
N TRP A 75 -7.57 3.77 -12.57
CA TRP A 75 -7.31 2.35 -12.69
C TRP A 75 -6.65 1.79 -11.43
N ALA A 76 -5.60 2.45 -10.94
CA ALA A 76 -4.89 2.01 -9.74
C ALA A 76 -5.79 1.99 -8.49
N GLU A 77 -6.68 2.99 -8.34
CA GLU A 77 -7.63 3.05 -7.23
C GLU A 77 -8.63 1.88 -7.28
N LEU A 78 -9.16 1.53 -8.45
CA LEU A 78 -10.05 0.39 -8.64
C LEU A 78 -9.33 -0.93 -8.34
N GLN A 79 -8.13 -1.14 -8.90
CA GLN A 79 -7.35 -2.36 -8.70
C GLN A 79 -7.01 -2.61 -7.23
N VAL A 80 -6.66 -1.57 -6.49
CA VAL A 80 -6.40 -1.70 -5.06
C VAL A 80 -7.67 -2.09 -4.30
N LEU A 81 -8.80 -1.44 -4.58
CA LEU A 81 -10.09 -1.74 -3.94
C LEU A 81 -10.55 -3.18 -4.22
N GLU A 82 -10.50 -3.61 -5.48
CA GLU A 82 -10.85 -4.98 -5.87
C GLU A 82 -9.96 -6.02 -5.16
N THR A 83 -8.65 -5.78 -5.16
CA THR A 83 -7.67 -6.67 -4.51
C THR A 83 -7.94 -6.77 -3.01
N MET A 84 -8.22 -5.65 -2.35
CA MET A 84 -8.59 -5.63 -0.93
C MET A 84 -9.86 -6.45 -0.66
N ILE A 85 -10.91 -6.16 -1.40
CA ILE A 85 -12.22 -6.81 -1.23
C ILE A 85 -12.06 -8.33 -1.37
N SER A 86 -11.44 -8.77 -2.46
CA SER A 86 -11.22 -10.19 -2.74
C SER A 86 -10.44 -10.91 -1.64
N ASN A 87 -9.33 -10.30 -1.17
CA ASN A 87 -8.52 -10.92 -0.11
C ASN A 87 -9.23 -10.94 1.24
N ILE A 88 -10.00 -9.90 1.57
CA ILE A 88 -10.77 -9.84 2.81
C ILE A 88 -11.89 -10.91 2.77
N GLU A 89 -12.58 -11.07 1.64
CA GLU A 89 -13.61 -12.12 1.49
C GLU A 89 -13.03 -13.51 1.72
N VAL A 90 -11.91 -13.82 1.08
CA VAL A 90 -11.20 -15.10 1.26
C VAL A 90 -10.76 -15.32 2.71
N ALA A 91 -10.20 -14.30 3.35
CA ALA A 91 -9.76 -14.39 4.73
C ALA A 91 -10.94 -14.62 5.70
N MET A 92 -12.08 -13.98 5.43
CA MET A 92 -13.29 -14.15 6.23
C MET A 92 -13.91 -15.54 6.06
N GLU A 93 -13.76 -16.16 4.91
CA GLU A 93 -14.21 -17.53 4.67
C GLU A 93 -13.29 -18.53 5.37
N ASN A 94 -11.97 -18.36 5.23
CA ASN A 94 -10.97 -19.20 5.87
C ASN A 94 -10.95 -19.08 7.40
N SER A 95 -11.39 -17.96 7.97
CA SER A 95 -11.46 -17.78 9.44
C SER A 95 -12.38 -18.80 10.14
N LYS A 96 -13.26 -19.45 9.40
CA LYS A 96 -14.12 -20.54 9.91
C LYS A 96 -13.33 -21.84 10.14
N HIS A 97 -12.15 -21.97 9.57
CA HIS A 97 -11.32 -23.18 9.58
C HIS A 97 -9.90 -22.88 10.05
N ALA A 98 -9.74 -22.09 11.12
CA ALA A 98 -8.43 -21.73 11.65
C ALA A 98 -7.65 -22.99 12.06
N VAL A 99 -6.76 -23.43 11.20
CA VAL A 99 -5.73 -24.41 11.52
C VAL A 99 -4.59 -23.65 12.22
N PRO A 100 -4.13 -24.06 13.40
CA PRO A 100 -2.99 -23.41 14.05
C PRO A 100 -1.77 -23.57 13.13
N ILE A 101 -1.22 -22.44 12.67
CA ILE A 101 0.01 -22.41 11.87
C ILE A 101 1.17 -22.71 12.84
N LEU A 102 1.59 -23.95 12.91
CA LEU A 102 2.76 -24.41 13.66
C LEU A 102 4.09 -24.25 12.88
N GLN A 103 4.07 -23.64 11.72
CA GLN A 103 5.25 -23.49 10.87
C GLN A 103 5.82 -22.07 10.95
N ASN A 104 7.04 -21.97 11.49
CA ASN A 104 7.85 -20.74 11.49
C ASN A 104 8.53 -20.48 10.12
N VAL A 105 8.13 -21.19 9.06
CA VAL A 105 8.72 -21.06 7.73
C VAL A 105 7.68 -20.46 6.79
N PHE A 106 7.97 -19.28 6.29
CA PHE A 106 7.16 -18.61 5.26
C PHE A 106 7.89 -18.73 3.92
N PRO A 107 7.53 -19.69 3.05
CA PRO A 107 8.20 -19.86 1.77
C PRO A 107 8.03 -18.60 0.91
N LEU A 108 9.15 -18.13 0.34
CA LEU A 108 9.12 -17.07 -0.65
C LEU A 108 8.44 -17.57 -1.92
N VAL A 109 7.72 -16.68 -2.58
CA VAL A 109 7.03 -16.94 -3.84
C VAL A 109 7.65 -16.07 -4.91
N GLU A 110 7.90 -16.64 -6.08
CA GLU A 110 8.38 -15.87 -7.24
C GLU A 110 7.39 -14.77 -7.61
N MET A 111 7.92 -13.64 -8.03
CA MET A 111 7.15 -12.50 -8.50
C MET A 111 7.87 -11.82 -9.67
N PRO A 112 7.13 -11.15 -10.58
CA PRO A 112 7.76 -10.44 -11.70
C PRO A 112 8.61 -9.28 -11.18
N LYS A 113 9.68 -8.94 -11.92
CA LYS A 113 10.45 -7.74 -11.66
C LYS A 113 9.68 -6.50 -12.09
N LEU A 114 9.94 -5.36 -11.47
CA LEU A 114 9.31 -4.09 -11.84
C LEU A 114 9.54 -3.73 -13.31
N SER A 115 10.63 -4.19 -13.92
CA SER A 115 10.90 -3.99 -15.36
C SER A 115 10.02 -4.80 -16.28
N GLU A 116 9.38 -5.84 -15.76
CA GLU A 116 8.53 -6.78 -16.52
C GLU A 116 7.05 -6.40 -16.41
N ILE A 117 6.72 -5.46 -15.51
CA ILE A 117 5.35 -4.95 -15.36
C ILE A 117 5.04 -4.02 -16.54
N PRO A 118 4.03 -4.33 -17.37
CA PRO A 118 3.60 -3.44 -18.42
C PRO A 118 2.96 -2.19 -17.81
N LEU A 119 3.48 -1.02 -18.20
CA LEU A 119 2.94 0.29 -17.84
C LEU A 119 2.29 0.91 -19.09
N ASP A 120 1.38 0.20 -19.68
CA ASP A 120 0.73 0.51 -20.97
C ASP A 120 -0.51 1.40 -20.80
N GLY A 121 -0.72 1.92 -19.60
CA GLY A 121 -1.72 2.95 -19.32
C GLY A 121 -3.15 2.48 -19.62
N LYS A 122 -3.62 1.50 -18.88
CA LYS A 122 -5.04 1.17 -18.91
C LYS A 122 -5.82 2.40 -18.44
N GLU A 123 -6.54 3.00 -19.35
CA GLU A 123 -7.37 4.18 -19.07
C GLU A 123 -8.79 3.75 -18.75
N VAL A 124 -9.38 4.35 -17.73
CA VAL A 124 -10.78 4.16 -17.36
C VAL A 124 -11.54 5.47 -17.60
N GLY A 125 -12.66 5.40 -18.29
CA GLY A 125 -13.53 6.54 -18.53
C GLY A 125 -14.13 7.11 -17.23
N ASP A 126 -14.40 8.41 -17.20
CA ASP A 126 -14.88 9.08 -15.98
C ASP A 126 -16.18 8.52 -15.42
N GLU A 127 -17.12 8.18 -16.28
CA GLU A 127 -18.42 7.64 -15.84
C GLU A 127 -18.32 6.18 -15.37
N GLU A 128 -17.53 5.36 -16.07
CA GLU A 128 -17.22 3.98 -15.67
C GLU A 128 -16.51 3.97 -14.32
N TYR A 129 -15.45 4.78 -14.17
CA TYR A 129 -14.74 4.95 -12.90
C TYR A 129 -15.66 5.30 -11.74
N LYS A 130 -16.55 6.31 -11.92
CA LYS A 130 -17.47 6.74 -10.86
C LYS A 130 -18.45 5.63 -10.47
N ALA A 131 -18.96 4.88 -11.44
CA ALA A 131 -19.90 3.79 -11.21
C ALA A 131 -19.24 2.65 -10.44
N GLU A 132 -18.10 2.17 -10.92
CA GLU A 132 -17.30 1.10 -10.29
C GLU A 132 -16.81 1.50 -8.90
N LEU A 133 -16.25 2.70 -8.76
CA LEU A 133 -15.77 3.19 -7.46
C LEU A 133 -16.89 3.17 -6.42
N LYS A 134 -18.09 3.64 -6.78
CA LYS A 134 -19.25 3.66 -5.88
C LYS A 134 -19.66 2.25 -5.45
N GLU A 135 -19.67 1.31 -6.37
CA GLU A 135 -19.99 -0.10 -6.09
C GLU A 135 -18.96 -0.74 -5.16
N LEU A 136 -17.68 -0.58 -5.49
CA LEU A 136 -16.57 -1.13 -4.71
C LEU A 136 -16.52 -0.53 -3.29
N GLN A 137 -16.75 0.77 -3.16
CA GLN A 137 -16.82 1.44 -1.86
C GLN A 137 -18.01 0.95 -1.03
N ALA A 138 -19.19 0.75 -1.62
CA ALA A 138 -20.34 0.19 -0.91
C ALA A 138 -20.06 -1.25 -0.43
N LYS A 139 -19.43 -2.08 -1.27
CA LYS A 139 -19.02 -3.44 -0.92
C LYS A 139 -17.97 -3.45 0.19
N LEU A 140 -16.97 -2.58 0.12
CA LEU A 140 -15.93 -2.44 1.14
C LEU A 140 -16.52 -2.01 2.50
N GLY A 141 -17.43 -1.05 2.53
CA GLY A 141 -18.13 -0.63 3.75
C GLY A 141 -18.92 -1.76 4.40
N SER A 142 -19.61 -2.59 3.58
CA SER A 142 -20.30 -3.78 4.07
C SER A 142 -19.33 -4.81 4.66
N LEU A 143 -18.21 -5.05 3.98
CA LEU A 143 -17.15 -5.95 4.46
C LEU A 143 -16.50 -5.45 5.75
N HIS A 144 -16.26 -4.14 5.89
CA HIS A 144 -15.71 -3.54 7.10
C HIS A 144 -16.59 -3.83 8.32
N ASN A 145 -17.90 -3.70 8.21
CA ASN A 145 -18.84 -4.09 9.26
C ASN A 145 -18.76 -5.59 9.61
N ARG A 146 -18.53 -6.44 8.61
CA ARG A 146 -18.36 -7.89 8.84
C ARG A 146 -17.03 -8.20 9.51
N LEU A 147 -15.93 -7.52 9.10
CA LEU A 147 -14.60 -7.60 9.71
C LEU A 147 -14.66 -7.29 11.21
N TYR A 148 -15.29 -6.18 11.56
CA TYR A 148 -15.45 -5.76 12.95
C TYR A 148 -16.14 -6.83 13.79
N ARG A 149 -17.28 -7.35 13.33
CA ARG A 149 -18.04 -8.40 14.04
C ARG A 149 -17.29 -9.73 14.15
N LYS A 150 -16.48 -10.08 13.14
CA LYS A 150 -15.69 -11.31 13.13
C LYS A 150 -14.31 -11.15 13.78
N ARG A 151 -13.97 -9.96 14.25
CA ARG A 151 -12.70 -9.64 14.89
C ARG A 151 -11.47 -10.01 14.03
N VAL A 152 -11.55 -9.79 12.71
CA VAL A 152 -10.43 -10.02 11.79
C VAL A 152 -9.65 -8.72 11.62
N PRO A 153 -8.41 -8.62 12.14
CA PRO A 153 -7.58 -7.44 11.92
C PRO A 153 -6.96 -7.45 10.54
N VAL A 154 -6.89 -6.28 9.89
CA VAL A 154 -6.30 -6.12 8.56
C VAL A 154 -5.18 -5.09 8.61
N ILE A 155 -4.06 -5.39 7.97
CA ILE A 155 -2.95 -4.48 7.77
C ILE A 155 -2.80 -4.25 6.27
N ILE A 156 -2.84 -2.98 5.85
CA ILE A 156 -2.62 -2.57 4.47
C ILE A 156 -1.34 -1.76 4.42
N THR A 157 -0.42 -2.15 3.56
CA THR A 157 0.86 -1.46 3.40
C THR A 157 0.98 -0.90 1.99
N TYR A 158 1.33 0.39 1.90
CA TYR A 158 1.60 1.07 0.66
C TYR A 158 3.08 1.40 0.53
N GLU A 159 3.67 0.91 -0.54
CA GLU A 159 5.01 1.27 -1.00
C GLU A 159 4.96 1.77 -2.45
N GLY A 160 6.06 2.22 -2.97
CA GLY A 160 6.18 2.64 -4.36
C GLY A 160 6.70 4.05 -4.53
N TRP A 161 6.83 4.46 -5.77
CA TRP A 161 7.43 5.73 -6.17
C TRP A 161 6.69 6.93 -5.57
N ASP A 162 7.43 8.00 -5.29
CA ASP A 162 6.79 9.26 -4.92
C ASP A 162 5.97 9.78 -6.10
N ALA A 163 4.86 10.44 -5.78
CA ALA A 163 3.84 10.87 -6.73
C ALA A 163 3.09 9.74 -7.48
N ALA A 164 3.32 8.45 -7.16
CA ALA A 164 2.60 7.33 -7.77
C ALA A 164 1.10 7.25 -7.39
N GLY A 165 0.62 8.08 -6.47
CA GLY A 165 -0.80 8.15 -6.14
C GLY A 165 -1.21 7.39 -4.87
N LYS A 166 -0.25 6.96 -4.02
CA LYS A 166 -0.53 6.28 -2.74
C LYS A 166 -1.59 6.98 -1.91
N GLY A 167 -1.40 8.28 -1.63
CA GLY A 167 -2.36 9.07 -0.84
C GLY A 167 -3.76 9.19 -1.46
N GLY A 168 -3.86 9.21 -2.80
CA GLY A 168 -5.14 9.20 -3.52
C GLY A 168 -5.89 7.89 -3.29
N ASN A 169 -5.19 6.76 -3.42
CA ASN A 169 -5.72 5.44 -3.12
C ASN A 169 -6.20 5.31 -1.67
N ILE A 170 -5.37 5.70 -0.70
CA ILE A 170 -5.73 5.68 0.72
C ILE A 170 -7.01 6.49 0.97
N LYS A 171 -7.12 7.68 0.35
CA LYS A 171 -8.32 8.50 0.45
C LYS A 171 -9.58 7.76 -0.05
N ARG A 172 -9.51 7.10 -1.23
CA ARG A 172 -10.67 6.36 -1.78
C ARG A 172 -11.11 5.19 -0.90
N ILE A 173 -10.16 4.52 -0.27
CA ILE A 173 -10.46 3.44 0.69
C ILE A 173 -11.12 4.02 1.93
N THR A 174 -10.53 5.04 2.54
CA THR A 174 -11.01 5.59 3.82
C THR A 174 -12.38 6.25 3.71
N GLU A 175 -12.75 6.76 2.54
CA GLU A 175 -14.11 7.27 2.26
C GLU A 175 -15.21 6.21 2.44
N ALA A 176 -14.86 4.92 2.33
CA ALA A 176 -15.79 3.80 2.45
C ALA A 176 -15.84 3.17 3.85
N LEU A 177 -14.94 3.56 4.76
CA LEU A 177 -14.76 2.93 6.06
C LEU A 177 -15.37 3.77 7.19
N ASP A 178 -15.87 3.10 8.24
CA ASP A 178 -16.25 3.78 9.48
C ASP A 178 -14.98 4.28 10.20
N PRO A 179 -14.88 5.59 10.51
CA PRO A 179 -13.68 6.19 11.11
C PRO A 179 -13.29 5.59 12.47
N ARG A 180 -14.18 4.89 13.13
CA ARG A 180 -13.91 4.21 14.40
C ARG A 180 -13.19 2.87 14.22
N GLY A 181 -13.18 2.31 13.00
CA GLY A 181 -12.68 0.98 12.71
C GLY A 181 -11.39 0.96 11.89
N PHE A 182 -10.77 2.10 11.61
CA PHE A 182 -9.49 2.14 10.92
C PHE A 182 -8.59 3.27 11.44
N GLU A 183 -7.29 3.12 11.18
CA GLU A 183 -6.28 4.17 11.40
C GLU A 183 -5.35 4.24 10.21
N VAL A 184 -4.96 5.46 9.81
CA VAL A 184 -3.96 5.72 8.77
C VAL A 184 -2.67 6.19 9.46
N HIS A 185 -1.57 5.51 9.17
CA HIS A 185 -0.25 5.80 9.71
C HIS A 185 0.68 6.31 8.60
N PRO A 186 0.79 7.63 8.39
CA PRO A 186 1.83 8.19 7.53
C PRO A 186 3.18 8.04 8.22
N ILE A 187 4.10 7.34 7.58
CA ILE A 187 5.43 7.08 8.14
C ILE A 187 6.41 8.12 7.60
N ALA A 188 6.90 8.95 8.49
CA ALA A 188 7.98 9.92 8.25
C ALA A 188 9.30 9.44 8.86
N SER A 189 10.34 10.25 8.78
CA SER A 189 11.63 9.99 9.46
C SER A 189 11.41 9.74 10.97
N PRO A 190 12.12 8.78 11.57
CA PRO A 190 11.90 8.41 12.96
C PRO A 190 12.28 9.54 13.92
N GLU A 191 11.44 9.75 14.93
CA GLU A 191 11.69 10.70 16.00
C GLU A 191 12.78 10.21 16.99
N PRO A 192 13.39 11.09 17.81
CA PRO A 192 14.46 10.67 18.73
C PRO A 192 14.09 9.52 19.66
N HIS A 193 12.85 9.48 20.15
CA HIS A 193 12.38 8.39 21.02
C HIS A 193 12.16 7.07 20.26
N GLU A 194 11.86 7.13 18.95
CA GLU A 194 11.76 5.96 18.08
C GLU A 194 13.14 5.42 17.70
N LYS A 195 14.13 6.32 17.46
CA LYS A 195 15.52 5.94 17.18
C LYS A 195 16.22 5.24 18.35
N ALA A 196 15.78 5.47 19.57
CA ALA A 196 16.29 4.80 20.77
C ALA A 196 15.78 3.35 20.93
N ARG A 197 14.95 2.85 20.01
CA ARG A 197 14.32 1.53 20.04
C ARG A 197 14.63 0.75 18.78
N HIS A 198 14.30 -0.55 18.77
CA HIS A 198 14.36 -1.36 17.56
C HIS A 198 13.47 -0.74 16.48
N TYR A 199 13.93 -0.66 15.23
CA TYR A 199 13.24 0.06 14.15
C TYR A 199 11.79 -0.41 13.90
N LEU A 200 11.49 -1.69 14.16
CA LEU A 200 10.12 -2.23 14.06
C LEU A 200 9.18 -1.77 15.18
N TRP A 201 9.72 -1.26 16.29
CA TRP A 201 8.90 -0.86 17.44
C TRP A 201 7.82 0.15 17.08
N ARG A 202 8.17 1.15 16.27
CA ARG A 202 7.24 2.19 15.82
C ARG A 202 6.07 1.67 14.98
N PHE A 203 6.24 0.51 14.34
CA PHE A 203 5.21 -0.16 13.56
C PHE A 203 4.39 -1.11 14.44
N TRP A 204 5.04 -1.89 15.30
CA TRP A 204 4.35 -2.84 16.18
C TRP A 204 3.37 -2.15 17.12
N THR A 205 3.71 -0.96 17.61
CA THR A 205 2.81 -0.18 18.48
C THR A 205 1.59 0.37 17.76
N ARG A 206 1.57 0.30 16.43
CA ARG A 206 0.48 0.78 15.55
C ARG A 206 -0.28 -0.35 14.86
N LEU A 207 -0.03 -1.59 15.25
CA LEU A 207 -0.80 -2.73 14.72
C LEU A 207 -2.27 -2.63 15.13
N PRO A 208 -3.21 -3.03 14.26
CA PRO A 208 -4.62 -2.87 14.52
C PRO A 208 -5.11 -3.79 15.64
N LYS A 209 -6.12 -3.35 16.34
CA LYS A 209 -6.91 -4.22 17.23
C LYS A 209 -7.74 -5.21 16.40
N ASP A 210 -8.23 -6.24 17.05
CA ASP A 210 -9.16 -7.17 16.43
C ASP A 210 -10.35 -6.46 15.78
N GLY A 211 -10.61 -6.80 14.51
CA GLY A 211 -11.69 -6.21 13.72
C GLY A 211 -11.42 -4.80 13.19
N HIS A 212 -10.20 -4.27 13.32
CA HIS A 212 -9.82 -2.95 12.83
C HIS A 212 -8.86 -3.05 11.65
N ILE A 213 -8.72 -1.95 10.92
CA ILE A 213 -7.83 -1.82 9.77
C ILE A 213 -6.73 -0.80 10.11
N ALA A 214 -5.46 -1.18 9.95
CA ALA A 214 -4.34 -0.24 9.96
C ALA A 214 -3.81 -0.05 8.53
N ILE A 215 -3.70 1.19 8.08
CA ILE A 215 -3.18 1.54 6.76
C ILE A 215 -1.86 2.28 6.94
N PHE A 216 -0.78 1.69 6.45
CA PHE A 216 0.55 2.30 6.51
C PHE A 216 0.88 2.94 5.17
N ASP A 217 1.02 4.27 5.15
CA ASP A 217 1.60 5.01 4.02
C ASP A 217 3.11 5.06 4.23
N ARG A 218 3.82 4.18 3.52
CA ARG A 218 5.19 3.72 3.75
C ARG A 218 5.31 2.83 5.00
N THR A 219 6.24 1.89 4.97
CA THR A 219 6.28 0.82 5.97
C THR A 219 7.70 0.50 6.41
N TRP A 220 7.83 -0.62 7.11
CA TRP A 220 9.13 -1.19 7.50
C TRP A 220 9.94 -1.75 6.33
N TYR A 221 9.37 -1.83 5.13
CA TYR A 221 10.07 -2.22 3.92
C TYR A 221 10.78 -1.04 3.23
N GLU A 222 10.52 0.20 3.61
CA GLU A 222 11.14 1.38 3.02
C GLU A 222 12.63 1.46 3.37
N ILE A 223 13.46 1.07 2.41
CA ILE A 223 14.93 1.09 2.52
C ILE A 223 15.44 2.49 2.17
N GLY A 224 15.49 3.39 3.11
CA GLY A 224 16.09 4.69 2.85
C GLY A 224 15.72 5.78 3.84
N ARG A 225 14.59 5.66 4.51
CA ARG A 225 14.19 6.57 5.59
C ARG A 225 14.18 5.94 6.98
N ALA A 226 14.24 4.60 7.06
CA ALA A 226 14.23 3.90 8.33
C ALA A 226 15.62 3.82 8.99
N HIS A 227 16.68 4.15 8.27
CA HIS A 227 18.08 3.99 8.69
C HIS A 227 18.93 5.26 8.61
N VAL A 228 18.32 6.43 8.45
CA VAL A 228 19.04 7.71 8.48
C VAL A 228 18.66 8.53 9.72
#